data_75e2e736c4db39512068266b8bf76018
#
_entry.id   75e2e736c4db39512068266b8bf76018
#
_cell.length_a   1.000
_cell.length_b   1.000
_cell.length_c   1.000
_cell.angle_alpha   90.00
_cell.angle_beta   90.00
_cell.angle_gamma   90.00
#
_symmetry.space_group_name_H-M   'P 1'
#
loop_
_entity.id
_entity.type
_entity.pdbx_description
1 polymer ?
#
loop_
_entity_poly.entity_id
_entity_poly.type
_entity_poly.pdbx_seq_one_letter_code
_entity_poly.pdbx_strand_id
1 'polypeptide(L)'
;MNSIGSLLRLTTFGESHGVAIGGVLDGYPAGVLIDEEFVRGEMRRRRPGQSAITTSRNEADEVQFLSGIFEGRSTGTPIAFTIVNNNNRSADYDNLREAFRPSHADYVYERKYGVRDHRGGGRSSARETAVRVCAGALAKLALKQLGVEVTAYTSQVGDIALAGNYTAYDLSQAESNAVRCPDAAAAAAMEQLILDVKRDGDTIGGVVTCVVKGAPVGLGEPLYDKLSASDRKSTRLNSSHA
;
A
#
# COMPACT_ATOMS: atom_id res chain seq x y z
N MET A 1 16.47 3.44 -0.43
CA MET A 1 16.04 3.82 -1.79
C MET A 1 14.61 4.34 -1.71
N ASN A 2 14.30 5.47 -2.37
CA ASN A 2 12.93 6.03 -2.37
C ASN A 2 12.22 5.81 -3.71
N SER A 3 12.80 4.97 -4.57
CA SER A 3 12.26 4.64 -5.89
C SER A 3 12.15 3.14 -6.05
N ILE A 4 11.09 2.68 -6.71
CA ILE A 4 10.79 1.28 -7.07
C ILE A 4 10.45 1.20 -8.55
N GLY A 5 10.76 0.08 -9.18
CA GLY A 5 10.52 -0.19 -10.60
C GLY A 5 11.71 0.16 -11.49
N SER A 6 11.67 -0.31 -12.72
CA SER A 6 12.72 -0.12 -13.74
C SER A 6 12.22 0.76 -14.88
N LEU A 7 11.35 0.26 -15.75
CA LEU A 7 10.73 1.01 -16.84
C LEU A 7 9.63 1.93 -16.32
N LEU A 8 8.65 1.38 -15.62
CA LEU A 8 7.71 2.15 -14.83
C LEU A 8 8.34 2.36 -13.45
N ARG A 9 8.68 3.58 -13.12
CA ARG A 9 9.38 3.93 -11.89
C ARG A 9 8.58 4.89 -11.02
N LEU A 10 8.32 4.49 -9.79
CA LEU A 10 7.72 5.36 -8.78
C LEU A 10 8.82 5.86 -7.84
N THR A 11 8.97 7.18 -7.73
CA THR A 11 9.74 7.83 -6.68
C THR A 11 8.79 8.48 -5.70
N THR A 12 8.88 8.13 -4.41
CA THR A 12 8.00 8.65 -3.36
C THR A 12 8.75 9.67 -2.48
N PHE A 13 8.03 10.67 -1.96
CA PHE A 13 8.58 11.72 -1.11
C PHE A 13 7.59 12.15 -0.02
N GLY A 14 8.07 12.95 0.91
CA GLY A 14 7.29 13.52 2.02
C GLY A 14 7.26 12.65 3.27
N GLU A 15 7.04 13.28 4.41
CA GLU A 15 6.95 12.68 5.74
C GLU A 15 5.51 12.70 6.24
N SER A 16 5.15 11.75 7.13
CA SER A 16 3.77 11.58 7.62
C SER A 16 3.23 12.79 8.39
N HIS A 17 4.10 13.62 8.94
CA HIS A 17 3.76 14.85 9.66
C HIS A 17 4.34 16.11 8.98
N GLY A 18 4.83 15.98 7.74
CA GLY A 18 5.13 17.09 6.84
C GLY A 18 3.85 17.66 6.22
N VAL A 19 4.00 18.63 5.33
CA VAL A 19 2.88 19.29 4.62
C VAL A 19 2.10 18.31 3.78
N ALA A 20 2.79 17.44 3.04
CA ALA A 20 2.22 16.45 2.15
C ALA A 20 3.16 15.26 1.96
N ILE A 21 2.61 14.16 1.47
CA ILE A 21 3.33 13.08 0.83
C ILE A 21 3.01 13.09 -0.66
N GLY A 22 3.84 12.49 -1.47
CA GLY A 22 3.58 12.43 -2.91
C GLY A 22 4.51 11.50 -3.65
N GLY A 23 4.29 11.41 -4.94
CA GLY A 23 5.07 10.58 -5.83
C GLY A 23 5.23 11.17 -7.22
N VAL A 24 6.26 10.71 -7.88
CA VAL A 24 6.49 10.92 -9.31
C VAL A 24 6.54 9.53 -9.96
N LEU A 25 5.59 9.27 -10.85
CA LEU A 25 5.51 8.06 -11.64
C LEU A 25 6.03 8.36 -13.05
N ASP A 26 7.19 7.82 -13.35
CA ASP A 26 7.87 7.98 -14.64
C ASP A 26 7.79 6.70 -15.46
N GLY A 27 7.85 6.83 -16.80
CA GLY A 27 7.72 5.71 -17.74
C GLY A 27 6.28 5.20 -17.91
N TYR A 28 5.27 5.98 -17.52
CA TYR A 28 3.87 5.62 -17.72
C TYR A 28 3.48 5.82 -19.18
N PRO A 29 2.75 4.86 -19.83
CA PRO A 29 2.41 4.96 -21.24
C PRO A 29 1.54 6.18 -21.55
N ALA A 30 1.77 6.82 -22.69
CA ALA A 30 0.94 7.92 -23.18
C ALA A 30 -0.44 7.43 -23.67
N GLY A 31 -1.45 8.29 -23.57
CA GLY A 31 -2.78 8.05 -24.12
C GLY A 31 -3.71 7.23 -23.24
N VAL A 32 -3.27 6.74 -22.09
CA VAL A 32 -4.13 6.02 -21.13
C VAL A 32 -5.16 6.99 -20.56
N LEU A 33 -6.44 6.63 -20.63
CA LEU A 33 -7.50 7.39 -19.96
C LEU A 33 -7.33 7.27 -18.43
N ILE A 34 -7.20 8.41 -17.77
CA ILE A 34 -7.09 8.50 -16.32
C ILE A 34 -8.49 8.68 -15.73
N ASP A 35 -9.05 7.59 -15.27
CA ASP A 35 -10.30 7.58 -14.51
C ASP A 35 -10.00 7.99 -13.06
N GLU A 36 -10.17 9.28 -12.78
CA GLU A 36 -9.90 9.82 -11.45
C GLU A 36 -10.85 9.25 -10.38
N GLU A 37 -12.10 8.90 -10.75
CA GLU A 37 -13.03 8.29 -9.79
C GLU A 37 -12.58 6.88 -9.41
N PHE A 38 -12.03 6.12 -10.36
CA PHE A 38 -11.39 4.85 -10.06
C PHE A 38 -10.20 5.05 -9.10
N VAL A 39 -9.34 6.04 -9.35
CA VAL A 39 -8.21 6.35 -8.44
C VAL A 39 -8.74 6.71 -7.05
N ARG A 40 -9.76 7.59 -6.96
CA ARG A 40 -10.40 7.93 -5.68
C ARG A 40 -10.98 6.69 -4.99
N GLY A 41 -11.56 5.77 -5.74
CA GLY A 41 -12.06 4.49 -5.24
C GLY A 41 -10.98 3.65 -4.57
N GLU A 42 -9.84 3.47 -5.23
CA GLU A 42 -8.69 2.74 -4.66
C GLU A 42 -8.13 3.46 -3.42
N MET A 43 -8.06 4.80 -3.43
CA MET A 43 -7.64 5.58 -2.27
C MET A 43 -8.63 5.45 -1.09
N ARG A 44 -9.94 5.46 -1.34
CA ARG A 44 -10.95 5.21 -0.30
C ARG A 44 -10.78 3.83 0.34
N ARG A 45 -10.47 2.80 -0.45
CA ARG A 45 -10.19 1.43 0.06
C ARG A 45 -8.98 1.40 1.01
N ARG A 46 -8.01 2.27 0.79
CA ARG A 46 -6.77 2.33 1.60
C ARG A 46 -6.90 3.23 2.83
N ARG A 47 -7.67 4.30 2.79
CA ARG A 47 -7.65 5.34 3.83
C ARG A 47 -7.82 4.76 5.24
N PRO A 48 -7.20 5.38 6.28
CA PRO A 48 -7.37 4.94 7.66
C PRO A 48 -8.78 5.26 8.19
N GLY A 49 -9.20 4.60 9.28
CA GLY A 49 -10.45 4.93 9.97
C GLY A 49 -11.72 4.37 9.31
N GLN A 50 -11.62 3.33 8.49
CA GLN A 50 -12.76 2.76 7.75
C GLN A 50 -13.64 1.81 8.58
N SER A 51 -13.11 1.23 9.65
CA SER A 51 -13.81 0.23 10.47
C SER A 51 -13.25 0.15 11.89
N ALA A 52 -13.94 -0.59 12.77
CA ALA A 52 -13.52 -0.82 14.15
C ALA A 52 -12.17 -1.55 14.28
N ILE A 53 -11.78 -2.31 13.26
CA ILE A 53 -10.50 -3.06 13.22
C ILE A 53 -9.33 -2.24 12.68
N THR A 54 -9.54 -0.98 12.28
CA THR A 54 -8.50 -0.08 11.78
C THR A 54 -8.13 1.00 12.79
N THR A 55 -7.12 1.83 12.45
CA THR A 55 -6.71 2.98 13.27
C THR A 55 -7.82 4.03 13.37
N SER A 56 -7.85 4.78 14.46
CA SER A 56 -8.76 5.92 14.67
C SER A 56 -8.40 7.17 13.85
N ARG A 57 -7.22 7.22 13.23
CA ARG A 57 -6.82 8.33 12.34
C ARG A 57 -7.78 8.40 11.16
N ASN A 58 -8.21 9.61 10.80
CA ASN A 58 -9.07 9.85 9.65
C ASN A 58 -8.41 10.87 8.72
N GLU A 59 -8.17 10.47 7.47
CA GLU A 59 -7.60 11.28 6.41
C GLU A 59 -8.46 11.12 5.15
N ALA A 60 -8.67 12.20 4.42
CA ALA A 60 -9.44 12.14 3.16
C ALA A 60 -8.65 11.43 2.06
N ASP A 61 -7.31 11.49 2.11
CA ASP A 61 -6.38 10.94 1.12
C ASP A 61 -6.68 11.42 -0.32
N GLU A 62 -7.09 12.69 -0.43
CA GLU A 62 -7.34 13.31 -1.74
C GLU A 62 -6.04 13.46 -2.52
N VAL A 63 -6.05 12.97 -3.75
CA VAL A 63 -4.92 13.05 -4.67
C VAL A 63 -5.06 14.31 -5.53
N GLN A 64 -4.00 15.11 -5.56
CA GLN A 64 -3.86 16.23 -6.50
C GLN A 64 -2.80 15.89 -7.53
N PHE A 65 -3.20 15.73 -8.78
CA PHE A 65 -2.28 15.57 -9.90
C PHE A 65 -1.67 16.91 -10.28
N LEU A 66 -0.36 16.94 -10.50
CA LEU A 66 0.41 18.15 -10.79
C LEU A 66 0.95 18.19 -12.22
N SER A 67 1.16 17.04 -12.84
CA SER A 67 1.72 16.91 -14.20
C SER A 67 1.39 15.55 -14.81
N GLY A 68 1.71 15.39 -16.11
CA GLY A 68 1.64 14.13 -16.83
C GLY A 68 0.24 13.74 -17.30
N ILE A 69 -0.78 14.60 -17.10
CA ILE A 69 -2.17 14.38 -17.53
C ILE A 69 -2.65 15.62 -18.27
N PHE A 70 -3.24 15.42 -19.44
CA PHE A 70 -3.87 16.46 -20.24
C PHE A 70 -5.18 15.92 -20.85
N GLU A 71 -6.26 16.66 -20.71
CA GLU A 71 -7.61 16.27 -21.17
C GLU A 71 -8.02 14.86 -20.73
N GLY A 72 -7.71 14.50 -19.47
CA GLY A 72 -8.03 13.22 -18.87
C GLY A 72 -7.18 12.04 -19.37
N ARG A 73 -6.10 12.29 -20.11
CA ARG A 73 -5.19 11.26 -20.61
C ARG A 73 -3.76 11.50 -20.17
N SER A 74 -3.02 10.40 -19.97
CA SER A 74 -1.59 10.46 -19.73
C SER A 74 -0.84 10.98 -20.95
N THR A 75 0.17 11.83 -20.72
CA THR A 75 0.96 12.44 -21.79
C THR A 75 2.23 11.66 -22.14
N GLY A 76 2.60 10.64 -21.33
CA GLY A 76 3.88 9.94 -21.45
C GLY A 76 5.04 10.65 -20.73
N THR A 77 4.79 11.84 -20.17
CA THR A 77 5.73 12.54 -19.29
C THR A 77 5.48 12.15 -17.83
N PRO A 78 6.40 12.45 -16.89
CA PRO A 78 6.22 12.05 -15.49
C PRO A 78 4.90 12.55 -14.90
N ILE A 79 4.14 11.65 -14.29
CA ILE A 79 2.93 11.97 -13.55
C ILE A 79 3.35 12.25 -12.11
N ALA A 80 3.31 13.52 -11.72
CA ALA A 80 3.53 13.94 -10.34
C ALA A 80 2.19 14.15 -9.64
N PHE A 81 2.12 13.74 -8.37
CA PHE A 81 0.93 13.93 -7.54
C PHE A 81 1.28 14.10 -6.07
N THR A 82 0.39 14.75 -5.34
CA THR A 82 0.51 14.98 -3.89
C THR A 82 -0.76 14.58 -3.16
N ILE A 83 -0.60 14.28 -1.87
CA ILE A 83 -1.65 13.97 -0.90
C ILE A 83 -1.34 14.79 0.34
N VAL A 84 -2.19 15.77 0.67
CA VAL A 84 -1.99 16.68 1.79
C VAL A 84 -2.21 15.94 3.12
N ASN A 85 -1.41 16.26 4.12
CA ASN A 85 -1.56 15.76 5.48
C ASN A 85 -2.41 16.74 6.30
N ASN A 86 -3.70 16.46 6.42
CA ASN A 86 -4.64 17.37 7.09
C ASN A 86 -4.79 17.11 8.60
N ASN A 87 -4.46 15.93 9.09
CA ASN A 87 -4.73 15.51 10.46
C ASN A 87 -3.48 14.96 11.15
N ASN A 88 -2.44 15.78 11.27
CA ASN A 88 -1.23 15.43 11.99
C ASN A 88 -1.23 16.03 13.40
N ARG A 89 -0.89 15.24 14.42
CA ARG A 89 -0.71 15.64 15.81
C ARG A 89 0.76 15.49 16.18
N SER A 90 1.57 16.42 15.76
CA SER A 90 3.04 16.34 15.91
C SER A 90 3.49 16.33 17.37
N ALA A 91 2.78 17.01 18.26
CA ALA A 91 3.10 17.06 19.70
C ALA A 91 3.02 15.70 20.42
N ASP A 92 2.23 14.76 19.90
CA ASP A 92 2.09 13.41 20.47
C ASP A 92 3.40 12.59 20.38
N TYR A 93 4.42 13.08 19.67
CA TYR A 93 5.67 12.39 19.39
C TYR A 93 6.92 13.04 19.99
N ASP A 94 6.77 14.08 20.83
CA ASP A 94 7.92 14.81 21.41
C ASP A 94 8.78 13.92 22.31
N ASN A 95 8.18 12.95 23.01
CA ASN A 95 8.86 11.94 23.81
C ASN A 95 9.75 10.99 22.99
N LEU A 96 9.54 10.93 21.68
CA LEU A 96 10.32 10.08 20.76
C LEU A 96 11.53 10.81 20.15
N ARG A 97 11.74 12.08 20.50
CA ARG A 97 12.88 12.85 19.98
C ARG A 97 14.21 12.17 20.31
N GLU A 98 14.37 11.69 21.53
CA GLU A 98 15.58 11.07 22.04
C GLU A 98 15.46 9.55 22.24
N ALA A 99 14.28 8.98 21.96
CA ALA A 99 14.02 7.57 22.10
C ALA A 99 13.73 6.90 20.74
N PHE A 100 14.02 5.62 20.65
CA PHE A 100 13.72 4.80 19.47
C PHE A 100 12.64 3.78 19.79
N ARG A 101 11.63 3.70 18.94
CA ARG A 101 10.58 2.69 19.09
C ARG A 101 11.10 1.31 18.67
N PRO A 102 10.88 0.26 19.46
CA PRO A 102 11.12 -1.12 19.03
C PRO A 102 10.33 -1.43 17.74
N SER A 103 10.89 -2.25 16.88
CA SER A 103 10.30 -2.67 15.60
C SER A 103 9.95 -1.53 14.60
N HIS A 104 10.48 -0.31 14.86
CA HIS A 104 10.35 0.84 13.94
C HIS A 104 11.70 1.23 13.37
N ALA A 105 11.72 1.96 12.26
CA ALA A 105 12.96 2.35 11.58
C ALA A 105 13.69 3.56 12.21
N ASP A 106 13.29 4.02 13.38
CA ASP A 106 13.82 5.22 14.05
C ASP A 106 15.34 5.17 14.19
N TYR A 107 15.85 4.10 14.81
CA TYR A 107 17.29 3.89 15.02
C TYR A 107 18.07 3.84 13.70
N VAL A 108 17.53 3.10 12.71
CA VAL A 108 18.22 2.91 11.43
C VAL A 108 18.29 4.23 10.65
N TYR A 109 17.23 5.04 10.66
CA TYR A 109 17.23 6.36 10.03
C TYR A 109 18.25 7.30 10.68
N GLU A 110 18.23 7.37 12.01
CA GLU A 110 19.18 8.19 12.77
C GLU A 110 20.63 7.79 12.47
N ARG A 111 20.94 6.49 12.53
CA ARG A 111 22.31 5.99 12.31
C ARG A 111 22.76 6.11 10.87
N LYS A 112 21.85 5.99 9.91
CA LYS A 112 22.17 6.05 8.49
C LYS A 112 22.33 7.47 7.96
N TYR A 113 21.47 8.38 8.40
CA TYR A 113 21.37 9.73 7.84
C TYR A 113 21.84 10.81 8.81
N GLY A 114 22.06 10.49 10.09
CA GLY A 114 22.46 11.45 11.13
C GLY A 114 21.34 12.36 11.61
N VAL A 115 20.15 12.27 10.99
CA VAL A 115 18.96 13.07 11.32
C VAL A 115 17.72 12.29 10.94
N ARG A 116 16.68 12.41 11.74
CA ARG A 116 15.33 11.86 11.45
C ARG A 116 14.24 12.84 11.84
N ASP A 117 13.13 12.79 11.14
CA ASP A 117 11.88 13.37 11.63
C ASP A 117 11.22 12.36 12.59
N HIS A 118 11.24 12.65 13.89
CA HIS A 118 10.68 11.77 14.93
C HIS A 118 9.16 11.77 14.95
N ARG A 119 8.51 12.76 14.30
CA ARG A 119 7.06 12.95 14.31
C ARG A 119 6.39 11.87 13.47
N GLY A 120 5.56 11.03 14.10
CA GLY A 120 4.78 9.99 13.45
C GLY A 120 5.56 8.94 12.65
N GLY A 121 6.89 8.92 12.78
CA GLY A 121 7.78 8.02 12.04
C GLY A 121 8.29 8.57 10.72
N GLY A 122 8.00 9.83 10.42
CA GLY A 122 8.55 10.53 9.26
C GLY A 122 8.32 9.79 7.94
N ARG A 123 9.42 9.56 7.24
CA ARG A 123 9.45 8.86 5.94
C ARG A 123 9.12 7.36 6.04
N SER A 124 9.39 6.71 7.18
CA SER A 124 9.14 5.28 7.40
C SER A 124 7.71 4.96 7.87
N SER A 125 6.87 5.97 8.02
CA SER A 125 5.46 5.80 8.40
C SER A 125 4.67 5.01 7.34
N ALA A 126 3.71 4.18 7.79
CA ALA A 126 2.78 3.50 6.91
C ALA A 126 1.92 4.45 6.04
N ARG A 127 1.90 5.75 6.38
CA ARG A 127 1.26 6.80 5.56
C ARG A 127 1.80 6.82 4.12
N GLU A 128 3.07 6.49 3.92
CA GLU A 128 3.73 6.41 2.62
C GLU A 128 3.01 5.45 1.65
N THR A 129 2.33 4.43 2.17
CA THR A 129 1.56 3.49 1.35
C THR A 129 0.44 4.15 0.54
N ALA A 130 -0.06 5.33 0.94
CA ALA A 130 -1.06 6.06 0.15
C ALA A 130 -0.52 6.44 -1.24
N VAL A 131 0.75 6.83 -1.31
CA VAL A 131 1.43 7.13 -2.59
C VAL A 131 1.53 5.89 -3.47
N ARG A 132 1.84 4.73 -2.87
CA ARG A 132 1.90 3.45 -3.60
C ARG A 132 0.54 3.03 -4.13
N VAL A 133 -0.53 3.25 -3.36
CA VAL A 133 -1.90 2.92 -3.81
C VAL A 133 -2.32 3.81 -4.97
N CYS A 134 -2.02 5.11 -4.93
CA CYS A 134 -2.28 6.01 -6.07
C CYS A 134 -1.55 5.54 -7.35
N ALA A 135 -0.24 5.27 -7.24
CA ALA A 135 0.54 4.74 -8.36
C ALA A 135 0.03 3.37 -8.83
N GLY A 136 -0.38 2.50 -7.90
CA GLY A 136 -0.98 1.21 -8.19
C GLY A 136 -2.32 1.33 -8.92
N ALA A 137 -3.15 2.32 -8.57
CA ALA A 137 -4.39 2.61 -9.27
C ALA A 137 -4.12 3.04 -10.72
N LEU A 138 -3.14 3.93 -10.94
CA LEU A 138 -2.70 4.30 -12.28
C LEU A 138 -2.20 3.07 -13.06
N ALA A 139 -1.37 2.22 -12.44
CA ALA A 139 -0.88 0.99 -13.06
C ALA A 139 -2.03 0.04 -13.45
N LYS A 140 -3.06 -0.11 -12.61
CA LYS A 140 -4.26 -0.89 -12.93
C LYS A 140 -4.99 -0.34 -14.16
N LEU A 141 -5.09 0.99 -14.34
CA LEU A 141 -5.71 1.60 -15.52
C LEU A 141 -4.95 1.26 -16.81
N ALA A 142 -3.62 1.25 -16.77
CA ALA A 142 -2.81 0.82 -17.91
C ALA A 142 -2.94 -0.69 -18.18
N LEU A 143 -2.88 -1.52 -17.13
CA LEU A 143 -3.00 -2.97 -17.21
C LEU A 143 -4.36 -3.42 -17.75
N LYS A 144 -5.42 -2.70 -17.41
CA LYS A 144 -6.79 -2.97 -17.91
C LYS A 144 -6.85 -2.91 -19.45
N GLN A 145 -6.06 -2.05 -20.09
CA GLN A 145 -5.99 -1.99 -21.58
C GLN A 145 -5.36 -3.25 -22.19
N LEU A 146 -4.59 -3.99 -21.40
CA LEU A 146 -3.98 -5.26 -21.78
C LEU A 146 -4.80 -6.48 -21.35
N GLY A 147 -5.99 -6.27 -20.75
CA GLY A 147 -6.82 -7.34 -20.23
C GLY A 147 -6.25 -7.99 -18.96
N VAL A 148 -5.32 -7.31 -18.26
CA VAL A 148 -4.72 -7.81 -17.02
C VAL A 148 -5.48 -7.24 -15.82
N GLU A 149 -5.92 -8.13 -14.93
CA GLU A 149 -6.61 -7.80 -13.70
C GLU A 149 -5.78 -8.20 -12.48
N VAL A 150 -5.76 -7.33 -11.45
CA VAL A 150 -5.07 -7.56 -10.19
C VAL A 150 -6.08 -7.45 -9.04
N THR A 151 -6.28 -8.55 -8.32
CA THR A 151 -7.17 -8.62 -7.16
C THR A 151 -6.41 -9.14 -5.95
N ALA A 152 -6.60 -8.51 -4.79
CA ALA A 152 -6.02 -8.95 -3.55
C ALA A 152 -7.11 -9.10 -2.47
N TYR A 153 -6.95 -10.11 -1.61
CA TYR A 153 -7.88 -10.39 -0.52
C TYR A 153 -7.14 -10.97 0.68
N THR A 154 -7.74 -10.87 1.85
CA THR A 154 -7.23 -11.50 3.08
C THR A 154 -7.58 -12.98 3.05
N SER A 155 -6.57 -13.84 3.03
CA SER A 155 -6.73 -15.29 3.04
C SER A 155 -6.50 -15.94 4.41
N GLN A 156 -5.89 -15.22 5.36
CA GLN A 156 -5.67 -15.72 6.73
C GLN A 156 -5.51 -14.57 7.71
N VAL A 157 -6.02 -14.73 8.93
CA VAL A 157 -5.73 -13.93 10.11
C VAL A 157 -5.47 -14.87 11.28
N GLY A 158 -4.29 -14.79 11.89
CA GLY A 158 -3.87 -15.75 12.92
C GLY A 158 -3.99 -17.18 12.41
N ASP A 159 -4.72 -18.01 13.13
CA ASP A 159 -4.94 -19.42 12.78
C ASP A 159 -6.18 -19.63 11.90
N ILE A 160 -6.97 -18.59 11.63
CA ILE A 160 -8.15 -18.67 10.78
C ILE A 160 -7.72 -18.45 9.33
N ALA A 161 -7.70 -19.52 8.54
CA ALA A 161 -7.29 -19.50 7.13
C ALA A 161 -8.42 -20.00 6.23
N LEU A 162 -8.50 -19.46 5.00
CA LEU A 162 -9.36 -20.00 3.96
C LEU A 162 -8.88 -21.37 3.50
N ALA A 163 -9.81 -22.29 3.29
CA ALA A 163 -9.52 -23.62 2.75
C ALA A 163 -9.38 -23.55 1.21
N GLY A 164 -8.38 -24.25 0.68
CA GLY A 164 -8.17 -24.34 -0.78
C GLY A 164 -7.51 -23.12 -1.38
N ASN A 165 -7.65 -22.98 -2.71
CA ASN A 165 -7.04 -21.89 -3.46
C ASN A 165 -8.09 -20.85 -3.90
N TYR A 166 -7.62 -19.77 -4.54
CA TYR A 166 -8.45 -18.63 -4.95
C TYR A 166 -9.60 -19.00 -5.91
N THR A 167 -9.55 -20.14 -6.61
CA THR A 167 -10.60 -20.56 -7.56
C THR A 167 -11.84 -21.09 -6.85
N ALA A 168 -11.77 -21.37 -5.54
CA ALA A 168 -12.90 -21.82 -4.75
C ALA A 168 -13.82 -20.65 -4.29
N TYR A 169 -13.41 -19.40 -4.52
CA TYR A 169 -14.08 -18.22 -3.97
C TYR A 169 -14.47 -17.21 -5.06
N ASP A 170 -15.59 -16.53 -4.86
CA ASP A 170 -15.92 -15.31 -5.61
C ASP A 170 -15.14 -14.14 -5.00
N LEU A 171 -14.04 -13.75 -5.63
CA LEU A 171 -13.17 -12.69 -5.14
C LEU A 171 -13.82 -11.30 -5.12
N SER A 172 -14.94 -11.11 -5.85
CA SER A 172 -15.69 -9.84 -5.80
C SER A 172 -16.31 -9.60 -4.41
N GLN A 173 -16.54 -10.66 -3.64
CA GLN A 173 -17.08 -10.58 -2.28
C GLN A 173 -16.06 -10.07 -1.26
N ALA A 174 -14.78 -10.00 -1.59
CA ALA A 174 -13.76 -9.50 -0.67
C ALA A 174 -14.05 -8.07 -0.18
N GLU A 175 -14.67 -7.23 -1.00
CA GLU A 175 -15.02 -5.85 -0.63
C GLU A 175 -16.30 -5.73 0.21
N SER A 176 -17.04 -6.82 0.46
CA SER A 176 -18.30 -6.81 1.21
C SER A 176 -18.13 -6.72 2.73
N ASN A 177 -16.89 -6.85 3.25
CA ASN A 177 -16.60 -6.87 4.68
C ASN A 177 -15.30 -6.13 5.04
N ALA A 178 -15.16 -5.79 6.33
CA ALA A 178 -14.04 -4.99 6.82
C ALA A 178 -12.67 -5.70 6.73
N VAL A 179 -12.66 -7.03 6.80
CA VAL A 179 -11.45 -7.86 6.73
C VAL A 179 -10.99 -8.07 5.29
N ARG A 180 -11.87 -7.82 4.30
CA ARG A 180 -11.63 -8.06 2.86
C ARG A 180 -11.35 -9.53 2.56
N CYS A 181 -12.12 -10.43 3.18
CA CYS A 181 -12.10 -11.86 2.95
C CYS A 181 -13.29 -12.25 2.06
N PRO A 182 -13.11 -13.08 0.99
CA PRO A 182 -14.20 -13.44 0.09
C PRO A 182 -15.20 -14.44 0.68
N ASP A 183 -14.90 -15.09 1.79
CA ASP A 183 -15.80 -15.98 2.53
C ASP A 183 -16.39 -15.26 3.73
N ALA A 184 -17.71 -15.14 3.78
CA ALA A 184 -18.41 -14.37 4.81
C ALA A 184 -18.26 -14.97 6.22
N ALA A 185 -18.22 -16.31 6.34
CA ALA A 185 -18.09 -16.98 7.63
C ALA A 185 -16.67 -16.81 8.18
N ALA A 186 -15.65 -17.02 7.33
CA ALA A 186 -14.28 -16.76 7.68
C ALA A 186 -14.03 -15.28 8.00
N ALA A 187 -14.62 -14.37 7.23
CA ALA A 187 -14.52 -12.92 7.47
C ALA A 187 -15.03 -12.54 8.87
N ALA A 188 -16.18 -13.05 9.27
CA ALA A 188 -16.75 -12.78 10.59
C ALA A 188 -15.87 -13.33 11.72
N ALA A 189 -15.32 -14.54 11.56
CA ALA A 189 -14.41 -15.15 12.54
C ALA A 189 -13.08 -14.39 12.63
N MET A 190 -12.51 -13.95 11.48
CA MET A 190 -11.29 -13.14 11.43
C MET A 190 -11.50 -11.78 12.09
N GLU A 191 -12.62 -11.11 11.82
CA GLU A 191 -12.96 -9.81 12.41
C GLU A 191 -13.07 -9.93 13.94
N GLN A 192 -13.77 -10.95 14.43
CA GLN A 192 -13.89 -11.19 15.87
C GLN A 192 -12.53 -11.43 16.52
N LEU A 193 -11.67 -12.26 15.90
CA LEU A 193 -10.31 -12.51 16.40
C LEU A 193 -9.49 -11.22 16.49
N ILE A 194 -9.56 -10.35 15.46
CA ILE A 194 -8.86 -9.06 15.48
C ILE A 194 -9.36 -8.18 16.63
N LEU A 195 -10.67 -8.13 16.86
CA LEU A 195 -11.27 -7.33 17.93
C LEU A 195 -10.87 -7.85 19.32
N ASP A 196 -10.80 -9.17 19.50
CA ASP A 196 -10.39 -9.79 20.75
C ASP A 196 -8.92 -9.48 21.07
N VAL A 197 -8.03 -9.69 20.10
CA VAL A 197 -6.59 -9.37 20.23
C VAL A 197 -6.38 -7.87 20.49
N LYS A 198 -7.15 -7.01 19.81
CA LYS A 198 -7.10 -5.56 20.03
C LYS A 198 -7.54 -5.17 21.44
N ARG A 199 -8.57 -5.83 22.01
CA ARG A 199 -9.03 -5.61 23.38
C ARG A 199 -7.94 -5.99 24.40
N ASP A 200 -7.16 -7.02 24.08
CA ASP A 200 -6.03 -7.46 24.92
C ASP A 200 -4.78 -6.56 24.75
N GLY A 201 -4.86 -5.52 23.90
CA GLY A 201 -3.76 -4.57 23.66
C GLY A 201 -2.65 -5.13 22.78
N ASP A 202 -2.91 -6.18 22.00
CA ASP A 202 -1.94 -6.85 21.15
C ASP A 202 -2.33 -6.72 19.65
N THR A 203 -1.53 -7.33 18.79
CA THR A 203 -1.72 -7.36 17.32
C THR A 203 -1.60 -8.80 16.81
N ILE A 204 -2.26 -9.09 15.70
CA ILE A 204 -2.20 -10.40 15.06
C ILE A 204 -1.81 -10.27 13.60
N GLY A 205 -0.98 -11.20 13.14
CA GLY A 205 -0.56 -11.28 11.74
C GLY A 205 -1.60 -11.97 10.85
N GLY A 206 -1.38 -11.87 9.55
CA GLY A 206 -2.25 -12.49 8.55
C GLY A 206 -1.54 -12.69 7.22
N VAL A 207 -2.28 -13.24 6.25
CA VAL A 207 -1.82 -13.46 4.88
C VAL A 207 -2.77 -12.74 3.93
N VAL A 208 -2.19 -11.95 3.02
CA VAL A 208 -2.89 -11.37 1.88
C VAL A 208 -2.49 -12.13 0.62
N THR A 209 -3.49 -12.65 -0.09
CA THR A 209 -3.28 -13.33 -1.36
C THR A 209 -3.60 -12.36 -2.49
N CYS A 210 -2.67 -12.26 -3.46
CA CYS A 210 -2.85 -11.46 -4.66
C CYS A 210 -2.96 -12.39 -5.87
N VAL A 211 -3.99 -12.16 -6.68
CA VAL A 211 -4.25 -12.92 -7.92
C VAL A 211 -4.14 -11.98 -9.11
N VAL A 212 -3.35 -12.36 -10.08
CA VAL A 212 -3.22 -11.66 -11.36
C VAL A 212 -3.80 -12.55 -12.46
N LYS A 213 -4.80 -12.05 -13.18
CA LYS A 213 -5.43 -12.74 -14.32
C LYS A 213 -5.08 -12.02 -15.61
N GLY A 214 -5.06 -12.74 -16.72
CA GLY A 214 -4.80 -12.17 -18.04
C GLY A 214 -3.35 -11.77 -18.30
N ALA A 215 -2.41 -12.16 -17.43
CA ALA A 215 -0.99 -11.88 -17.63
C ALA A 215 -0.48 -12.54 -18.92
N PRO A 216 0.09 -11.77 -19.88
CA PRO A 216 0.62 -12.33 -21.12
C PRO A 216 1.87 -13.19 -20.87
N VAL A 217 2.10 -14.13 -21.76
CA VAL A 217 3.34 -14.94 -21.77
C VAL A 217 4.53 -14.02 -22.07
N GLY A 218 5.66 -14.27 -21.41
CA GLY A 218 6.91 -13.51 -21.62
C GLY A 218 7.17 -12.41 -20.61
N LEU A 219 6.37 -12.31 -19.54
CA LEU A 219 6.67 -11.43 -18.41
C LEU A 219 7.80 -12.00 -17.54
N GLY A 220 8.65 -11.09 -17.02
CA GLY A 220 9.79 -11.42 -16.17
C GLY A 220 10.99 -11.94 -16.97
N GLU A 221 12.08 -12.13 -16.23
CA GLU A 221 13.35 -12.58 -16.82
C GLU A 221 13.60 -14.06 -16.51
N PRO A 222 14.03 -14.88 -17.52
CA PRO A 222 14.17 -16.32 -17.30
C PRO A 222 15.39 -16.70 -16.46
N LEU A 223 16.40 -15.86 -16.37
CA LEU A 223 17.65 -16.15 -15.65
C LEU A 223 17.83 -15.30 -14.37
N TYR A 224 18.02 -13.99 -14.52
CA TYR A 224 18.12 -13.04 -13.42
C TYR A 224 16.83 -12.23 -13.31
N ASP A 225 16.60 -11.61 -12.16
CA ASP A 225 15.42 -10.75 -11.90
C ASP A 225 14.06 -11.44 -12.16
N LYS A 226 14.02 -12.78 -12.00
CA LYS A 226 12.75 -13.51 -11.99
C LYS A 226 11.79 -12.87 -10.99
N LEU A 227 10.51 -12.81 -11.31
CA LEU A 227 9.48 -12.27 -10.43
C LEU A 227 9.54 -12.90 -9.02
N SER A 228 9.69 -14.24 -8.95
CA SER A 228 9.85 -14.96 -7.69
C SER A 228 11.16 -14.64 -6.94
N ALA A 229 12.21 -14.22 -7.63
CA ALA A 229 13.47 -13.81 -7.00
C ALA A 229 13.38 -12.38 -6.46
N SER A 230 12.67 -11.50 -7.15
CA SER A 230 12.41 -10.13 -6.70
C SER A 230 11.49 -10.11 -5.46
N ASP A 231 10.47 -10.95 -5.44
CA ASP A 231 9.61 -11.15 -4.27
C ASP A 231 10.39 -11.69 -3.06
N ARG A 232 11.22 -12.73 -3.24
CA ARG A 232 12.04 -13.29 -2.17
C ARG A 232 13.06 -12.31 -1.59
N LYS A 233 13.57 -11.36 -2.37
CA LYS A 233 14.45 -10.31 -1.85
C LYS A 233 13.71 -9.40 -0.89
N SER A 234 12.45 -9.07 -1.15
CA SER A 234 11.65 -8.23 -0.26
C SER A 234 11.24 -8.95 1.03
N THR A 235 10.89 -10.24 0.97
CA THR A 235 10.48 -11.02 2.14
C THR A 235 11.63 -11.45 3.03
N ARG A 236 12.80 -11.81 2.48
CA ARG A 236 13.99 -12.20 3.28
C ARG A 236 14.62 -11.05 4.05
N LEU A 237 14.55 -9.83 3.57
CA LEU A 237 15.04 -8.66 4.31
C LEU A 237 14.21 -8.38 5.58
N ASN A 238 12.95 -8.83 5.63
CA ASN A 238 12.09 -8.70 6.80
C ASN A 238 12.22 -9.87 7.79
N SER A 239 12.67 -11.05 7.33
CA SER A 239 12.80 -12.25 8.18
C SER A 239 14.18 -12.41 8.84
N SER A 240 15.19 -11.65 8.45
CA SER A 240 16.54 -11.75 9.00
C SER A 240 16.81 -10.86 10.22
N HIS A 241 15.78 -10.19 10.76
CA HIS A 241 15.85 -9.33 11.92
C HIS A 241 14.87 -9.72 13.05
N ALA A 242 14.36 -10.94 13.00
CA ALA A 242 13.65 -11.54 14.13
C ALA A 242 14.63 -12.19 15.09
#